data_1c0b0fe1052af476f811f38dc9b4da9d
#
_entry.id   1c0b0fe1052af476f811f38dc9b4da9d
#
_cell.length_a   1.000
_cell.length_b   1.000
_cell.length_c   1.000
_cell.angle_alpha   90.00
_cell.angle_beta   90.00
_cell.angle_gamma   90.00
#
_symmetry.space_group_name_H-M   'P 1'
#
loop_
_entity.id
_entity.type
_entity.pdbx_description
1 polymer ?
#
loop_
_entity_poly.entity_id
_entity_poly.type
_entity_poly.pdbx_seq_one_letter_code
_entity_poly.pdbx_strand_id
1 'polypeptide(L)'
;MKSRLWVGLAVVTAIFAASFTAAQEGEAPAVVGHYVGVKNCKKCHSSAAKGAQFKQWSESKHSQAFLVLASPKALEIAAAKGIKDPQKAKECLECHVTGHGADASMFEATYSDSAGVGCESCHGPGSGYYKSSTMKAIKAGTTDGKALGLIMPTKEVCAKCHNERGTSGKPVEWPADSAKIAHPAPAGAGE
;
A
#
# COMPACT_ATOMS: atom_id res chain seq x y z
N MET A 1 4.09 -32.29 85.34
CA MET A 1 3.49 -32.56 84.03
C MET A 1 3.12 -31.23 83.44
N LYS A 2 3.91 -30.70 82.46
CA LYS A 2 3.65 -29.43 81.78
C LYS A 2 3.53 -29.75 80.32
N SER A 3 2.33 -29.68 79.78
CA SER A 3 1.97 -29.87 78.40
C SER A 3 2.30 -28.57 77.63
N ARG A 4 3.17 -28.65 76.60
CA ARG A 4 3.47 -27.57 75.71
C ARG A 4 2.62 -27.68 74.44
N LEU A 5 1.68 -26.72 74.25
CA LEU A 5 0.89 -26.54 73.04
C LEU A 5 1.81 -25.91 71.96
N TRP A 6 1.95 -26.57 70.82
CA TRP A 6 2.59 -26.03 69.66
C TRP A 6 1.48 -25.45 68.76
N VAL A 7 1.51 -24.11 68.58
CA VAL A 7 0.67 -23.41 67.59
C VAL A 7 1.46 -23.36 66.31
N GLY A 8 1.02 -24.16 65.35
CA GLY A 8 1.56 -24.17 64.00
C GLY A 8 1.01 -22.97 63.22
N LEU A 9 1.89 -22.05 62.84
CA LEU A 9 1.55 -20.94 61.94
C LEU A 9 1.62 -21.39 60.49
N ALA A 10 0.48 -21.61 59.85
CA ALA A 10 0.40 -21.89 58.41
C ALA A 10 0.53 -20.61 57.63
N VAL A 11 1.67 -20.44 56.94
CA VAL A 11 1.88 -19.35 55.99
C VAL A 11 1.27 -19.75 54.67
N VAL A 12 0.15 -19.12 54.29
CA VAL A 12 -0.49 -19.27 52.98
C VAL A 12 0.21 -18.31 52.04
N THR A 13 1.10 -18.81 51.19
CA THR A 13 1.69 -18.06 50.08
C THR A 13 0.70 -18.01 48.92
N ALA A 14 0.03 -16.89 48.75
CA ALA A 14 -0.80 -16.60 47.57
C ALA A 14 0.14 -16.33 46.36
N ILE A 15 0.20 -17.25 45.42
CA ILE A 15 0.89 -17.08 44.14
C ILE A 15 -0.06 -16.27 43.23
N PHE A 16 0.25 -14.98 43.04
CA PHE A 16 -0.37 -14.14 42.04
C PHE A 16 0.16 -14.57 40.67
N ALA A 17 -0.63 -15.35 39.92
CA ALA A 17 -0.38 -15.61 38.50
C ALA A 17 -0.73 -14.32 37.73
N ALA A 18 0.25 -13.52 37.38
CA ALA A 18 0.11 -12.42 36.45
C ALA A 18 -0.15 -13.02 35.04
N SER A 19 -1.40 -12.99 34.60
CA SER A 19 -1.76 -13.31 33.23
C SER A 19 -1.22 -12.20 32.32
N PHE A 20 -0.10 -12.44 31.66
CA PHE A 20 0.37 -11.62 30.54
C PHE A 20 -0.60 -11.88 29.37
N THR A 21 -1.55 -10.99 29.16
CA THR A 21 -2.26 -10.90 27.89
C THR A 21 -1.25 -10.34 26.86
N ALA A 22 -0.67 -11.22 26.04
CA ALA A 22 0.04 -10.81 24.85
C ALA A 22 -0.96 -10.03 23.97
N ALA A 23 -0.67 -8.72 23.77
CA ALA A 23 -1.38 -7.95 22.77
C ALA A 23 -1.11 -8.65 21.42
N GLN A 24 -2.15 -9.19 20.78
CA GLN A 24 -2.06 -9.63 19.41
C GLN A 24 -1.77 -8.39 18.58
N GLU A 25 -0.52 -8.30 18.09
CA GLU A 25 -0.19 -7.39 17.02
C GLU A 25 -1.12 -7.74 15.87
N GLY A 26 -2.01 -6.79 15.54
CA GLY A 26 -2.99 -6.97 14.47
C GLY A 26 -2.25 -7.27 13.19
N GLU A 27 -2.36 -8.51 12.73
CA GLU A 27 -1.83 -8.95 11.44
C GLU A 27 -2.38 -8.01 10.36
N ALA A 28 -1.48 -7.37 9.61
CA ALA A 28 -1.88 -6.52 8.51
C ALA A 28 -2.80 -7.32 7.57
N PRO A 29 -3.93 -6.77 7.13
CA PRO A 29 -4.87 -7.52 6.31
C PRO A 29 -4.14 -8.11 5.11
N ALA A 30 -4.30 -9.41 4.88
CA ALA A 30 -3.68 -10.12 3.78
C ALA A 30 -4.00 -9.40 2.45
N VAL A 31 -2.97 -9.16 1.64
CA VAL A 31 -3.15 -8.52 0.32
C VAL A 31 -3.97 -9.46 -0.55
N VAL A 32 -5.16 -9.01 -0.96
CA VAL A 32 -6.04 -9.81 -1.82
C VAL A 32 -5.71 -9.57 -3.28
N GLY A 33 -5.39 -10.66 -4.01
CA GLY A 33 -5.12 -10.63 -5.44
C GLY A 33 -3.65 -10.39 -5.83
N HIS A 34 -3.39 -10.38 -7.15
CA HIS A 34 -2.08 -10.19 -7.77
C HIS A 34 -2.01 -8.84 -8.48
N TYR A 35 -0.80 -8.32 -8.65
CA TYR A 35 -0.52 -7.11 -9.43
C TYR A 35 -0.54 -7.41 -10.92
N VAL A 36 -1.51 -6.84 -11.62
CA VAL A 36 -1.72 -7.08 -13.06
C VAL A 36 -1.00 -6.07 -13.95
N GLY A 37 -0.54 -4.96 -13.38
CA GLY A 37 0.17 -3.88 -14.08
C GLY A 37 -0.74 -2.93 -14.86
N VAL A 38 -0.23 -1.72 -15.05
CA VAL A 38 -0.95 -0.57 -15.63
C VAL A 38 -1.49 -0.82 -17.03
N LYS A 39 -0.87 -1.72 -17.81
CA LYS A 39 -1.32 -2.09 -19.16
C LYS A 39 -2.73 -2.67 -19.16
N ASN A 40 -3.13 -3.38 -18.12
CA ASN A 40 -4.47 -3.94 -17.98
C ASN A 40 -5.50 -2.85 -17.65
N CYS A 41 -5.16 -1.91 -16.80
CA CYS A 41 -6.00 -0.75 -16.48
C CYS A 41 -6.21 0.15 -17.72
N LYS A 42 -5.14 0.38 -18.51
CA LYS A 42 -5.16 1.17 -19.75
C LYS A 42 -6.25 0.73 -20.71
N LYS A 43 -6.53 -0.56 -20.85
CA LYS A 43 -7.51 -1.11 -21.80
C LYS A 43 -8.88 -0.46 -21.69
N CYS A 44 -9.29 -0.05 -20.50
CA CYS A 44 -10.58 0.59 -20.25
C CYS A 44 -10.47 2.05 -19.82
N HIS A 45 -9.42 2.43 -19.06
CA HIS A 45 -9.27 3.73 -18.44
C HIS A 45 -8.53 4.77 -19.32
N SER A 46 -8.29 4.49 -20.60
CA SER A 46 -7.77 5.46 -21.57
C SER A 46 -8.86 6.29 -22.27
N SER A 47 -10.11 5.82 -22.25
CA SER A 47 -11.22 6.48 -22.94
C SER A 47 -11.61 7.76 -22.22
N ALA A 48 -11.78 8.86 -22.97
CA ALA A 48 -12.32 10.12 -22.45
C ALA A 48 -13.71 9.95 -21.84
N ALA A 49 -14.57 9.13 -22.47
CA ALA A 49 -15.90 8.80 -21.94
C ALA A 49 -15.88 8.09 -20.59
N LYS A 50 -14.72 7.56 -20.15
CA LYS A 50 -14.53 6.92 -18.85
C LYS A 50 -13.64 7.76 -17.93
N GLY A 51 -13.30 9.01 -18.29
CA GLY A 51 -12.52 9.92 -17.49
C GLY A 51 -11.02 9.94 -17.79
N ALA A 52 -10.54 9.18 -18.78
CA ALA A 52 -9.14 9.17 -19.25
C ALA A 52 -8.06 9.06 -18.13
N GLN A 53 -8.35 8.30 -17.07
CA GLN A 53 -7.51 8.20 -15.86
C GLN A 53 -6.08 7.78 -16.20
N PHE A 54 -5.91 6.88 -17.19
CA PHE A 54 -4.59 6.44 -17.63
C PHE A 54 -3.75 7.61 -18.20
N LYS A 55 -4.37 8.52 -18.96
CA LYS A 55 -3.66 9.70 -19.50
C LYS A 55 -3.16 10.57 -18.37
N GLN A 56 -4.01 10.92 -17.41
CA GLN A 56 -3.66 11.75 -16.27
C GLN A 56 -2.53 11.15 -15.44
N TRP A 57 -2.61 9.83 -15.16
CA TRP A 57 -1.52 9.13 -14.49
C TRP A 57 -0.22 9.15 -15.31
N SER A 58 -0.27 8.86 -16.62
CA SER A 58 0.92 8.76 -17.47
C SER A 58 1.67 10.11 -17.62
N GLU A 59 1.00 11.22 -17.41
CA GLU A 59 1.57 12.57 -17.39
C GLU A 59 2.06 13.00 -15.99
N SER A 60 1.84 12.19 -14.96
CA SER A 60 2.18 12.49 -13.58
C SER A 60 3.62 12.08 -13.23
N LYS A 61 4.14 12.64 -12.13
CA LYS A 61 5.43 12.22 -11.55
C LYS A 61 5.41 10.79 -11.05
N HIS A 62 4.25 10.24 -10.68
CA HIS A 62 4.11 8.86 -10.23
C HIS A 62 4.49 7.85 -11.32
N SER A 63 4.07 8.08 -12.57
CA SER A 63 4.46 7.23 -13.70
C SER A 63 5.97 7.27 -14.01
N GLN A 64 6.65 8.33 -13.60
CA GLN A 64 8.10 8.52 -13.80
C GLN A 64 8.93 8.08 -12.59
N ALA A 65 8.29 7.62 -11.52
CA ALA A 65 8.94 7.40 -10.23
C ALA A 65 10.13 6.41 -10.31
N PHE A 66 10.02 5.33 -11.09
CA PHE A 66 11.13 4.40 -11.30
C PHE A 66 12.22 4.99 -12.18
N LEU A 67 11.83 5.67 -13.27
CA LEU A 67 12.78 6.20 -14.25
C LEU A 67 13.63 7.32 -13.67
N VAL A 68 13.07 8.13 -12.77
CA VAL A 68 13.80 9.23 -12.12
C VAL A 68 14.96 8.72 -11.26
N LEU A 69 14.94 7.47 -10.81
CA LEU A 69 16.04 6.87 -10.05
C LEU A 69 17.35 6.75 -10.86
N ALA A 70 17.28 6.77 -12.19
CA ALA A 70 18.47 6.81 -13.07
C ALA A 70 18.98 8.25 -13.33
N SER A 71 18.33 9.27 -12.80
CA SER A 71 18.74 10.67 -13.01
C SER A 71 20.05 10.99 -12.25
N PRO A 72 20.85 11.96 -12.76
CA PRO A 72 22.08 12.38 -12.07
C PRO A 72 21.83 12.76 -10.60
N LYS A 73 20.71 13.43 -10.31
CA LYS A 73 20.35 13.81 -8.93
C LYS A 73 20.02 12.61 -8.05
N ALA A 74 19.34 11.59 -8.58
CA ALA A 74 19.07 10.38 -7.82
C ALA A 74 20.34 9.57 -7.56
N LEU A 75 21.28 9.52 -8.53
CA LEU A 75 22.57 8.87 -8.37
C LEU A 75 23.43 9.58 -7.31
N GLU A 76 23.44 10.91 -7.28
CA GLU A 76 24.11 11.69 -6.23
C GLU A 76 23.56 11.38 -4.84
N ILE A 77 22.23 11.36 -4.68
CA ILE A 77 21.56 11.04 -3.43
C ILE A 77 21.87 9.58 -3.00
N ALA A 78 21.85 8.65 -3.95
CA ALA A 78 22.16 7.25 -3.70
C ALA A 78 23.61 7.08 -3.23
N ALA A 79 24.57 7.74 -3.91
CA ALA A 79 25.98 7.69 -3.53
C ALA A 79 26.22 8.23 -2.12
N ALA A 80 25.57 9.33 -1.74
CA ALA A 80 25.64 9.90 -0.39
C ALA A 80 25.11 8.93 0.69
N LYS A 81 24.26 7.97 0.32
CA LYS A 81 23.72 6.92 1.19
C LYS A 81 24.47 5.57 1.05
N GLY A 82 25.55 5.50 0.26
CA GLY A 82 26.29 4.26 -0.03
C GLY A 82 25.54 3.28 -0.94
N ILE A 83 24.48 3.74 -1.62
CA ILE A 83 23.68 2.94 -2.56
C ILE A 83 24.32 3.01 -3.94
N LYS A 84 24.68 1.84 -4.51
CA LYS A 84 25.34 1.75 -5.83
C LYS A 84 24.39 1.94 -7.00
N ASP A 85 23.19 1.35 -6.90
CA ASP A 85 22.19 1.35 -7.96
C ASP A 85 20.80 1.59 -7.34
N PRO A 86 20.27 2.82 -7.43
CA PRO A 86 18.99 3.15 -6.83
C PRO A 86 17.81 2.45 -7.51
N GLN A 87 17.95 1.99 -8.77
CA GLN A 87 16.92 1.19 -9.44
C GLN A 87 16.88 -0.28 -8.98
N LYS A 88 17.79 -0.69 -8.09
CA LYS A 88 17.81 -2.02 -7.48
C LYS A 88 17.77 -1.97 -5.96
N ALA A 89 17.89 -0.80 -5.38
CA ALA A 89 17.95 -0.64 -3.93
C ALA A 89 16.55 -0.64 -3.33
N LYS A 90 16.33 -1.52 -2.35
CA LYS A 90 15.06 -1.65 -1.62
C LYS A 90 14.59 -0.31 -1.07
N GLU A 91 15.49 0.47 -0.49
CA GLU A 91 15.22 1.76 0.13
C GLU A 91 14.64 2.79 -0.84
N CYS A 92 14.95 2.64 -2.14
CA CYS A 92 14.40 3.47 -3.20
C CYS A 92 13.10 2.87 -3.74
N LEU A 93 13.13 1.57 -4.05
CA LEU A 93 12.04 0.89 -4.71
C LEU A 93 10.75 0.83 -3.88
N GLU A 94 10.85 0.81 -2.53
CA GLU A 94 9.68 0.87 -1.64
C GLU A 94 8.71 2.01 -1.97
N CYS A 95 9.22 3.14 -2.47
CA CYS A 95 8.42 4.31 -2.82
C CYS A 95 8.35 4.56 -4.33
N HIS A 96 9.19 3.90 -5.13
CA HIS A 96 9.35 4.21 -6.54
C HIS A 96 8.80 3.13 -7.50
N VAL A 97 8.30 2.00 -6.95
CA VAL A 97 7.59 0.98 -7.74
C VAL A 97 6.35 0.48 -7.01
N THR A 98 5.42 -0.05 -7.78
CA THR A 98 4.20 -0.67 -7.25
C THR A 98 4.50 -2.02 -6.62
N GLY A 99 3.99 -2.27 -5.40
CA GLY A 99 4.03 -3.60 -4.78
C GLY A 99 5.43 -4.06 -4.33
N HIS A 100 6.42 -3.14 -4.21
CA HIS A 100 7.75 -3.53 -3.76
C HIS A 100 7.70 -4.28 -2.43
N GLY A 101 8.44 -5.40 -2.35
CA GLY A 101 8.46 -6.28 -1.17
C GLY A 101 7.38 -7.37 -1.16
N ALA A 102 6.45 -7.36 -2.10
CA ALA A 102 5.54 -8.49 -2.29
C ALA A 102 6.29 -9.71 -2.88
N ASP A 103 5.77 -10.91 -2.61
CA ASP A 103 6.32 -12.14 -3.19
C ASP A 103 6.27 -12.10 -4.73
N ALA A 104 7.27 -12.68 -5.39
CA ALA A 104 7.36 -12.69 -6.86
C ALA A 104 6.13 -13.33 -7.53
N SER A 105 5.49 -14.29 -6.87
CA SER A 105 4.25 -14.92 -7.35
C SER A 105 3.05 -13.98 -7.39
N MET A 106 3.12 -12.84 -6.71
CA MET A 106 2.06 -11.83 -6.70
C MET A 106 2.04 -10.96 -7.97
N PHE A 107 3.02 -11.10 -8.86
CA PHE A 107 3.12 -10.27 -10.05
C PHE A 107 2.81 -11.06 -11.31
N GLU A 108 1.80 -10.60 -12.07
CA GLU A 108 1.50 -11.18 -13.37
C GLU A 108 2.52 -10.73 -14.44
N ALA A 109 2.64 -11.50 -15.53
CA ALA A 109 3.58 -11.23 -16.62
C ALA A 109 3.41 -9.84 -17.30
N THR A 110 2.28 -9.20 -17.10
CA THR A 110 1.98 -7.85 -17.61
C THR A 110 2.44 -6.72 -16.69
N TYR A 111 2.89 -7.05 -15.49
CA TYR A 111 3.47 -6.11 -14.55
C TYR A 111 4.88 -5.65 -15.01
N SER A 112 5.29 -4.45 -14.60
CA SER A 112 6.64 -3.94 -14.84
C SER A 112 6.99 -2.82 -13.86
N ASP A 113 8.17 -2.90 -13.23
CA ASP A 113 8.72 -1.84 -12.37
C ASP A 113 8.87 -0.51 -13.11
N SER A 114 9.12 -0.53 -14.42
CA SER A 114 9.25 0.68 -15.23
C SER A 114 7.99 1.56 -15.28
N ALA A 115 6.85 1.03 -14.83
CA ALA A 115 5.64 1.82 -14.65
C ALA A 115 5.68 2.72 -13.40
N GLY A 116 6.68 2.56 -12.55
CA GLY A 116 6.82 3.36 -11.33
C GLY A 116 5.69 3.13 -10.33
N VAL A 117 5.15 4.21 -9.77
CA VAL A 117 3.98 4.18 -8.88
C VAL A 117 2.73 4.13 -9.74
N GLY A 118 2.29 2.91 -10.04
CA GLY A 118 1.16 2.63 -10.93
C GLY A 118 -0.19 2.69 -10.21
N CYS A 119 -1.25 2.37 -10.96
CA CYS A 119 -2.63 2.39 -10.48
C CYS A 119 -2.81 1.57 -9.19
N GLU A 120 -2.19 0.40 -9.13
CA GLU A 120 -2.33 -0.56 -8.05
C GLU A 120 -1.59 -0.16 -6.76
N SER A 121 -0.70 0.84 -6.81
CA SER A 121 -0.11 1.44 -5.59
C SER A 121 -1.17 2.14 -4.74
N CYS A 122 -2.20 2.69 -5.39
CA CYS A 122 -3.28 3.42 -4.75
C CYS A 122 -4.56 2.60 -4.63
N HIS A 123 -4.82 1.72 -5.61
CA HIS A 123 -6.08 0.98 -5.73
C HIS A 123 -5.99 -0.49 -5.32
N GLY A 124 -4.81 -0.96 -4.90
CA GLY A 124 -4.58 -2.36 -4.53
C GLY A 124 -4.38 -3.29 -5.73
N PRO A 125 -3.93 -4.54 -5.50
CA PRO A 125 -3.69 -5.53 -6.54
C PRO A 125 -4.95 -5.81 -7.37
N GLY A 126 -4.82 -5.70 -8.69
CA GLY A 126 -5.94 -5.60 -9.62
C GLY A 126 -6.62 -6.91 -10.02
N SER A 127 -6.00 -8.07 -9.78
CA SER A 127 -6.46 -9.33 -10.37
C SER A 127 -7.91 -9.70 -10.04
N GLY A 128 -8.38 -9.32 -8.83
CA GLY A 128 -9.74 -9.58 -8.39
C GLY A 128 -10.80 -8.69 -9.07
N TYR A 129 -10.42 -7.50 -9.56
CA TYR A 129 -11.41 -6.52 -10.00
C TYR A 129 -11.17 -5.91 -11.39
N TYR A 130 -9.99 -6.06 -12.03
CA TYR A 130 -9.67 -5.37 -13.28
C TYR A 130 -10.52 -5.77 -14.49
N LYS A 131 -11.21 -6.89 -14.45
CA LYS A 131 -12.07 -7.36 -15.56
C LYS A 131 -13.27 -6.44 -15.74
N SER A 132 -13.59 -6.12 -17.01
CA SER A 132 -14.69 -5.18 -17.34
C SER A 132 -16.03 -5.59 -16.73
N SER A 133 -16.35 -6.89 -16.72
CA SER A 133 -17.59 -7.39 -16.10
C SER A 133 -17.63 -7.12 -14.60
N THR A 134 -16.52 -7.40 -13.90
CA THR A 134 -16.40 -7.16 -12.46
C THR A 134 -16.49 -5.67 -12.12
N MET A 135 -15.78 -4.81 -12.87
CA MET A 135 -15.85 -3.36 -12.66
C MET A 135 -17.25 -2.81 -12.90
N LYS A 136 -17.98 -3.35 -13.87
CA LYS A 136 -19.41 -2.98 -14.08
C LYS A 136 -20.28 -3.41 -12.90
N ALA A 137 -20.08 -4.60 -12.36
CA ALA A 137 -20.83 -5.09 -11.21
C ALA A 137 -20.51 -4.29 -9.93
N ILE A 138 -19.25 -3.90 -9.73
CA ILE A 138 -18.85 -3.00 -8.63
C ILE A 138 -19.55 -1.63 -8.78
N LYS A 139 -19.51 -1.04 -9.97
CA LYS A 139 -20.19 0.24 -10.24
C LYS A 139 -21.71 0.15 -10.03
N ALA A 140 -22.32 -0.96 -10.38
CA ALA A 140 -23.75 -1.21 -10.17
C ALA A 140 -24.11 -1.54 -8.71
N GLY A 141 -23.12 -1.63 -7.80
CA GLY A 141 -23.35 -1.98 -6.40
C GLY A 141 -23.73 -3.45 -6.16
N THR A 142 -23.61 -4.31 -7.19
CA THR A 142 -23.93 -5.75 -7.08
C THR A 142 -22.75 -6.61 -6.65
N THR A 143 -21.55 -6.02 -6.53
CA THR A 143 -20.33 -6.68 -6.10
C THR A 143 -19.54 -5.74 -5.20
N ASP A 144 -19.08 -6.23 -4.06
CA ASP A 144 -18.19 -5.48 -3.16
C ASP A 144 -16.75 -5.46 -3.72
N GLY A 145 -16.34 -4.30 -4.22
CA GLY A 145 -14.98 -4.11 -4.72
C GLY A 145 -13.91 -4.27 -3.65
N LYS A 146 -14.20 -3.89 -2.40
CA LYS A 146 -13.26 -4.01 -1.29
C LYS A 146 -12.95 -5.47 -0.99
N ALA A 147 -13.94 -6.35 -1.04
CA ALA A 147 -13.74 -7.79 -0.87
C ALA A 147 -12.87 -8.41 -1.99
N LEU A 148 -12.77 -7.73 -3.14
CA LEU A 148 -11.92 -8.12 -4.27
C LEU A 148 -10.54 -7.43 -4.27
N GLY A 149 -10.20 -6.70 -3.22
CA GLY A 149 -8.93 -5.99 -3.08
C GLY A 149 -8.91 -4.56 -3.63
N LEU A 150 -10.04 -4.04 -4.15
CA LEU A 150 -10.10 -2.64 -4.60
C LEU A 150 -10.06 -1.69 -3.40
N ILE A 151 -9.08 -0.81 -3.40
CA ILE A 151 -8.91 0.23 -2.38
C ILE A 151 -9.26 1.59 -2.99
N MET A 152 -10.03 2.38 -2.25
CA MET A 152 -10.14 3.82 -2.51
C MET A 152 -9.02 4.53 -1.74
N PRO A 153 -8.18 5.33 -2.42
CA PRO A 153 -7.02 5.96 -1.80
C PRO A 153 -7.39 6.85 -0.60
N THR A 154 -6.65 6.71 0.49
CA THR A 154 -6.77 7.52 1.69
C THR A 154 -5.44 8.22 1.99
N LYS A 155 -5.42 9.10 2.98
CA LYS A 155 -4.18 9.74 3.47
C LYS A 155 -3.11 8.71 3.84
N GLU A 156 -3.51 7.61 4.47
CA GLU A 156 -2.61 6.54 4.93
C GLU A 156 -1.95 5.82 3.75
N VAL A 157 -2.68 5.62 2.64
CA VAL A 157 -2.12 5.05 1.41
C VAL A 157 -1.00 5.97 0.87
N CYS A 158 -1.23 7.26 0.82
CA CYS A 158 -0.24 8.25 0.38
C CYS A 158 0.97 8.30 1.32
N ALA A 159 0.73 8.25 2.63
CA ALA A 159 1.76 8.36 3.67
C ALA A 159 2.75 7.18 3.68
N LYS A 160 2.45 6.06 3.02
CA LYS A 160 3.42 4.96 2.86
C LYS A 160 4.71 5.41 2.19
N CYS A 161 4.61 6.35 1.24
CA CYS A 161 5.74 6.90 0.49
C CYS A 161 6.00 8.38 0.81
N HIS A 162 4.95 9.18 1.01
CA HIS A 162 5.04 10.61 1.34
C HIS A 162 5.17 10.81 2.84
N ASN A 163 6.39 10.62 3.36
CA ASN A 163 6.75 10.74 4.76
C ASN A 163 8.20 11.26 4.90
N GLU A 164 8.70 11.36 6.12
CA GLU A 164 10.02 11.90 6.42
C GLU A 164 11.20 11.08 5.85
N ARG A 165 10.98 9.81 5.48
CA ARG A 165 12.00 8.97 4.84
C ARG A 165 12.27 9.37 3.39
N GLY A 166 11.32 10.04 2.76
CA GLY A 166 11.44 10.53 1.38
C GLY A 166 12.46 11.66 1.26
N THR A 167 13.06 11.81 0.08
CA THR A 167 14.05 12.89 -0.18
C THR A 167 13.47 14.29 -0.08
N SER A 168 12.15 14.46 -0.24
CA SER A 168 11.46 15.73 -0.02
C SER A 168 11.15 15.99 1.44
N GLY A 169 11.14 14.95 2.29
CA GLY A 169 10.80 15.03 3.70
C GLY A 169 9.40 15.61 4.00
N LYS A 170 8.54 15.70 2.98
CA LYS A 170 7.23 16.35 3.10
C LYS A 170 6.12 15.31 3.19
N PRO A 171 5.41 15.24 4.32
CA PRO A 171 4.16 14.52 4.43
C PRO A 171 3.09 15.06 3.46
N VAL A 172 2.11 14.22 3.13
CA VAL A 172 0.96 14.62 2.32
C VAL A 172 0.06 15.59 3.09
N GLU A 173 -0.26 16.71 2.49
CA GLU A 173 -1.30 17.63 2.93
C GLU A 173 -2.65 17.16 2.37
N TRP A 174 -3.38 16.39 3.14
CA TRP A 174 -4.69 15.88 2.73
C TRP A 174 -5.80 16.86 3.10
N PRO A 175 -6.80 17.13 2.22
CA PRO A 175 -7.00 16.57 0.86
C PRO A 175 -6.30 17.34 -0.28
N ALA A 176 -5.60 18.44 0.01
CA ALA A 176 -5.08 19.37 -1.00
C ALA A 176 -4.14 18.71 -2.02
N ASP A 177 -3.24 17.83 -1.57
CA ASP A 177 -2.32 17.13 -2.47
C ASP A 177 -3.02 16.02 -3.26
N SER A 178 -3.97 15.33 -2.66
CA SER A 178 -4.72 14.29 -3.37
C SER A 178 -5.57 14.88 -4.50
N ALA A 179 -6.09 16.09 -4.34
CA ALA A 179 -6.86 16.78 -5.38
C ALA A 179 -6.03 17.03 -6.65
N LYS A 180 -4.70 17.18 -6.52
CA LYS A 180 -3.79 17.40 -7.67
C LYS A 180 -3.64 16.19 -8.58
N ILE A 181 -3.91 14.99 -8.05
CA ILE A 181 -3.78 13.72 -8.78
C ILE A 181 -5.11 12.96 -8.89
N ALA A 182 -6.19 13.53 -8.35
CA ALA A 182 -7.51 12.92 -8.44
C ALA A 182 -7.94 12.78 -9.90
N HIS A 183 -8.42 11.61 -10.25
CA HIS A 183 -8.92 11.34 -11.58
C HIS A 183 -10.39 11.76 -11.67
N PRO A 184 -10.84 12.40 -12.77
CA PRO A 184 -12.23 12.68 -12.94
C PRO A 184 -13.04 11.37 -13.03
N ALA A 185 -14.03 11.21 -12.17
CA ALA A 185 -15.03 10.17 -12.36
C ALA A 185 -15.88 10.53 -13.59
N PRO A 186 -16.29 9.57 -14.44
CA PRO A 186 -17.26 9.83 -15.49
C PRO A 186 -18.53 10.44 -14.89
N ALA A 187 -19.15 11.40 -15.60
CA ALA A 187 -20.43 11.95 -15.20
C ALA A 187 -21.44 10.80 -14.96
N GLY A 188 -22.12 10.80 -13.82
CA GLY A 188 -23.03 9.72 -13.39
C GLY A 188 -22.33 8.52 -12.70
N ALA A 189 -21.08 8.60 -12.32
CA ALA A 189 -20.41 7.53 -11.57
C ALA A 189 -20.64 7.58 -10.06
N GLY A 190 -21.40 8.54 -9.55
CA GLY A 190 -21.62 8.79 -8.12
C GLY A 190 -23.10 8.93 -7.72
N GLU A 191 -24.05 8.49 -8.55
CA GLU A 191 -25.47 8.39 -8.18
C GLU A 191 -25.88 6.94 -8.07
#